data_06c85ac74b6bcb13633bba226a85bb18
#
_entry.id   06c85ac74b6bcb13633bba226a85bb18
#
_cell.length_a   1.000
_cell.length_b   1.000
_cell.length_c   1.000
_cell.angle_alpha   90.00
_cell.angle_beta   90.00
_cell.angle_gamma   90.00
#
_symmetry.space_group_name_H-M   'P 1'
#
loop_
_entity.id
_entity.type
_entity.pdbx_description
1 polymer ?
#
loop_
_entity_poly.entity_id
_entity_poly.type
_entity_poly.pdbx_seq_one_letter_code
_entity_poly.pdbx_strand_id
1 'polypeptide(L)' 'MVFEKMKQILADQLDADIDSITMDTDIQDDLGADSLDVVEMLMSIEDEFEIEIPDEKIESLKTVGQVVEYIQDNM' A
#
# COMPACT_ATOMS: atom_id res chain seq x y z
N MET A 1 2.82 10.07 9.85
CA MET A 1 2.41 8.72 10.23
C MET A 1 2.31 7.83 9.00
N VAL A 2 2.62 6.56 9.18
CA VAL A 2 2.68 5.62 8.05
C VAL A 2 1.32 5.50 7.34
N PHE A 3 0.25 5.31 8.10
CA PHE A 3 -1.07 5.12 7.51
C PHE A 3 -1.52 6.33 6.68
N GLU A 4 -1.28 7.53 7.18
CA GLU A 4 -1.66 8.73 6.45
C GLU A 4 -0.88 8.91 5.16
N LYS A 5 0.42 8.62 5.19
CA LYS A 5 1.25 8.62 3.98
C LYS A 5 0.75 7.58 2.99
N MET A 6 0.43 6.40 3.50
CA MET A 6 -0.08 5.31 2.70
C MET A 6 -1.37 5.70 1.99
N LYS A 7 -2.29 6.35 2.69
CA LYS A 7 -3.54 6.82 2.07
C LYS A 7 -3.27 7.80 0.93
N GLN A 8 -2.32 8.70 1.12
CA GLN A 8 -1.97 9.66 0.06
C GLN A 8 -1.40 8.96 -1.15
N ILE A 9 -0.52 7.99 -0.93
CA ILE A 9 0.07 7.22 -2.03
C ILE A 9 -1.02 6.47 -2.80
N LEU A 10 -1.93 5.83 -2.09
CA LEU A 10 -3.02 5.09 -2.72
C LEU A 10 -3.95 6.01 -3.50
N ALA A 11 -4.26 7.17 -2.95
CA ALA A 11 -5.11 8.13 -3.64
C ALA A 11 -4.46 8.60 -4.94
N ASP A 12 -3.16 8.86 -4.90
CA ASP A 12 -2.42 9.32 -6.08
C ASP A 12 -2.25 8.23 -7.13
N GLN A 13 -1.92 7.01 -6.71
CA GLN A 13 -1.60 5.92 -7.63
C GLN A 13 -2.86 5.26 -8.20
N LEU A 14 -3.89 5.11 -7.39
CA LEU A 14 -5.09 4.37 -7.76
C LEU A 14 -6.32 5.25 -7.93
N ASP A 15 -6.15 6.56 -7.81
CA ASP A 15 -7.25 7.51 -7.89
C ASP A 15 -8.36 7.17 -6.89
N ALA A 16 -7.98 6.72 -5.71
CA ALA A 16 -8.89 6.30 -4.65
C ALA A 16 -9.31 7.50 -3.80
N ASP A 17 -10.50 7.39 -3.20
CA ASP A 17 -10.99 8.38 -2.25
C ASP A 17 -10.27 8.20 -0.92
N ILE A 18 -9.45 9.18 -0.54
CA ILE A 18 -8.62 9.09 0.65
C ILE A 18 -9.46 8.86 1.92
N ASP A 19 -10.67 9.41 1.94
CA ASP A 19 -11.54 9.30 3.11
C ASP A 19 -12.16 7.91 3.25
N SER A 20 -12.19 7.13 2.19
CA SER A 20 -12.76 5.78 2.23
C SER A 20 -11.74 4.70 2.52
N ILE A 21 -10.46 5.05 2.61
CA ILE A 21 -9.38 4.09 2.85
C ILE A 21 -9.24 3.83 4.35
N THR A 22 -9.30 2.55 4.73
CA THR A 22 -9.11 2.11 6.11
C THR A 22 -8.05 1.02 6.16
N MET A 23 -7.69 0.59 7.36
CA MET A 23 -6.73 -0.50 7.53
C MET A 23 -7.27 -1.83 6.96
N ASP A 24 -8.59 -1.99 6.93
CA ASP A 24 -9.23 -3.19 6.40
C ASP A 24 -9.45 -3.15 4.90
N THR A 25 -9.20 -2.02 4.26
CA THR A 25 -9.41 -1.86 2.82
C THR A 25 -8.53 -2.85 2.05
N ASP A 26 -9.15 -3.63 1.17
CA ASP A 26 -8.44 -4.55 0.27
C ASP A 26 -7.99 -3.77 -0.96
N ILE A 27 -6.69 -3.78 -1.21
CA ILE A 27 -6.12 -2.97 -2.29
C ILE A 27 -6.63 -3.40 -3.66
N GLN A 28 -6.78 -4.71 -3.87
CA GLN A 28 -7.24 -5.21 -5.16
C GLN A 28 -8.77 -5.18 -5.27
N ASP A 29 -9.46 -5.68 -4.26
CA ASP A 29 -10.92 -5.82 -4.32
C ASP A 29 -11.65 -4.52 -4.09
N ASP A 30 -11.22 -3.74 -3.10
CA ASP A 30 -11.92 -2.51 -2.73
C ASP A 30 -11.49 -1.31 -3.58
N LEU A 31 -10.22 -1.26 -3.95
CA LEU A 31 -9.68 -0.15 -4.72
C LEU A 31 -9.55 -0.46 -6.21
N GLY A 32 -9.81 -1.70 -6.59
CA GLY A 32 -9.81 -2.09 -7.99
C GLY A 32 -8.44 -2.15 -8.65
N ALA A 33 -7.37 -2.28 -7.85
CA ALA A 33 -6.02 -2.35 -8.38
C ALA A 33 -5.73 -3.75 -8.92
N ASP A 34 -5.06 -3.84 -10.06
CA ASP A 34 -4.57 -5.12 -10.55
C ASP A 34 -3.14 -5.35 -10.04
N SER A 35 -2.54 -6.48 -10.42
CA SER A 35 -1.21 -6.85 -9.93
C SER A 35 -0.16 -5.79 -10.25
N LEU A 36 -0.24 -5.21 -11.43
CA LEU A 36 0.72 -4.20 -11.86
C LEU A 36 0.57 -2.93 -11.04
N ASP A 37 -0.66 -2.52 -10.78
CA ASP A 37 -0.93 -1.34 -9.94
C ASP A 37 -0.38 -1.54 -8.53
N VAL A 38 -0.55 -2.74 -7.98
CA VAL A 38 -0.05 -3.06 -6.64
C VAL A 38 1.48 -2.97 -6.61
N VAL A 39 2.14 -3.52 -7.62
CA VAL A 39 3.61 -3.46 -7.70
C VAL A 39 4.10 -2.01 -7.78
N GLU A 40 3.48 -1.20 -8.63
CA GLU A 40 3.87 0.21 -8.76
C GLU A 40 3.65 0.98 -7.46
N MET A 41 2.53 0.71 -6.78
CA MET A 41 2.23 1.33 -5.50
C MET A 41 3.28 0.96 -4.46
N LEU A 42 3.66 -0.31 -4.39
CA LEU A 42 4.66 -0.77 -3.43
C LEU A 42 6.04 -0.20 -3.72
N MET A 43 6.37 0.01 -4.99
CA MET A 43 7.62 0.67 -5.36
C MET A 43 7.64 2.11 -4.87
N SER A 44 6.52 2.81 -4.97
CA SER A 44 6.40 4.18 -4.43
C SER A 44 6.58 4.20 -2.93
N ILE A 45 6.03 3.19 -2.24
CA ILE A 45 6.17 3.06 -0.80
C ILE A 45 7.62 2.82 -0.41
N GLU A 46 8.32 1.96 -1.16
CA GLU A 46 9.74 1.71 -0.92
C GLU A 46 10.56 3.00 -0.99
N ASP A 47 10.28 3.82 -2.00
CA ASP A 47 10.98 5.09 -2.15
C ASP A 47 10.64 6.07 -1.03
N GLU A 48 9.37 6.16 -0.67
CA GLU A 48 8.91 7.12 0.33
C GLU A 48 9.43 6.82 1.73
N PHE A 49 9.47 5.54 2.09
CA PHE A 49 9.86 5.11 3.44
C PHE A 49 11.29 4.57 3.49
N GLU A 50 11.97 4.51 2.35
CA GLU A 50 13.35 4.01 2.25
C GLU A 50 13.49 2.60 2.81
N ILE A 51 12.55 1.74 2.44
CA ILE A 51 12.57 0.32 2.82
C ILE A 51 12.54 -0.54 1.57
N GLU A 52 12.78 -1.82 1.75
CA GLU A 52 12.76 -2.79 0.65
C GLU A 52 11.65 -3.81 0.90
N ILE A 53 10.83 -4.06 -0.13
CA ILE A 53 9.76 -5.05 -0.05
C ILE A 53 10.09 -6.19 -0.99
N PRO A 54 10.44 -7.39 -0.48
CA PRO A 54 10.74 -8.53 -1.35
C PRO A 54 9.52 -8.96 -2.16
N ASP A 55 9.76 -9.49 -3.35
CA ASP A 55 8.68 -9.95 -4.24
C ASP A 55 7.77 -10.96 -3.54
N GLU A 56 8.35 -11.84 -2.74
CA GLU A 56 7.58 -12.87 -2.04
C GLU A 56 6.62 -12.27 -1.01
N LYS A 57 6.89 -11.08 -0.52
CA LYS A 57 6.00 -10.39 0.40
C LYS A 57 4.86 -9.70 -0.31
N ILE A 58 5.06 -9.29 -1.56
CA ILE A 58 4.04 -8.58 -2.33
C ILE A 58 2.75 -9.40 -2.41
N GLU A 59 2.87 -10.70 -2.61
CA GLU A 59 1.70 -11.57 -2.71
C GLU A 59 0.90 -11.66 -1.41
N SER A 60 1.53 -11.44 -0.27
CA SER A 60 0.86 -11.52 1.03
C SER A 60 0.32 -10.17 1.50
N LEU A 61 0.68 -9.07 0.86
CA LEU A 61 0.26 -7.73 1.26
C LEU A 61 -1.00 -7.34 0.50
N LYS A 62 -2.15 -7.77 1.00
CA LYS A 62 -3.43 -7.60 0.32
C LYS A 62 -4.25 -6.42 0.85
N THR A 63 -4.13 -6.12 2.13
CA THR A 63 -4.88 -5.02 2.73
C THR A 63 -3.94 -3.88 3.09
N VAL A 64 -4.53 -2.69 3.23
CA VAL A 64 -3.79 -1.51 3.65
C VAL A 64 -3.10 -1.77 4.99
N GLY A 65 -3.81 -2.40 5.92
CA GLY A 65 -3.25 -2.70 7.23
C GLY A 65 -2.03 -3.60 7.18
N GLN A 66 -2.05 -4.61 6.32
CA GLN A 66 -0.90 -5.50 6.15
C GLN A 66 0.33 -4.75 5.66
N VAL A 67 0.13 -3.84 4.71
CA VAL A 67 1.24 -3.03 4.19
C VAL A 67 1.76 -2.07 5.27
N VAL A 68 0.86 -1.43 6.00
CA VAL A 68 1.25 -0.52 7.09
C VAL A 68 2.06 -1.26 8.15
N GLU A 69 1.61 -2.44 8.56
CA GLU A 69 2.34 -3.24 9.53
C GLU A 69 3.73 -3.61 9.03
N TYR A 70 3.83 -4.00 7.77
CA TYR A 70 5.12 -4.33 7.18
C TYR A 70 6.07 -3.13 7.23
N ILE A 71 5.58 -1.96 6.85
CA ILE A 71 6.39 -0.74 6.87
C ILE A 71 6.86 -0.44 8.29
N GLN A 72 5.96 -0.50 9.26
CA GLN A 72 6.31 -0.20 10.65
C GLN A 72 7.34 -1.18 11.21
N ASP A 73 7.23 -2.45 10.84
CA ASP A 73 8.18 -3.47 11.29
C ASP A 73 9.58 -3.28 10.69
N ASN A 74 9.68 -2.58 9.59
CA ASN A 74 10.94 -2.40 8.86
C ASN A 74 11.50 -0.98 8.94
N MET A 75 10.90 -0.14 9.73
CA MET A 75 11.40 1.22 9.96
C MET A 75 12.42 1.27 11.07
#